data_d99b9cc0ebb1e13854415e554dde5f04
#
_entry.id   d99b9cc0ebb1e13854415e554dde5f04
#
_cell.length_a   1.000
_cell.length_b   1.000
_cell.length_c   1.000
_cell.angle_alpha   90.00
_cell.angle_beta   90.00
_cell.angle_gamma   90.00
#
_symmetry.space_group_name_H-M   'P 1'
#
loop_
_entity.id
_entity.type
_entity.pdbx_description
1 polymer ?
#
loop_
_entity_poly.entity_id
_entity_poly.type
_entity_poly.pdbx_seq_one_letter_code
_entity_poly.pdbx_strand_id
1 'polypeptide(L)'
;IELEPGVEGLIHVSEISWTKHIKNPSEVYSMGDKIEAKVLSIDTEERKISLGVKQLLPDPWDEIEDRYVVGTVHKCIVQNLTQFGAFAELEEGIDGLVHVSDLSWTKVIKHPKEVVEKGQEIEVRILEVSRDNRRISLGYRQVFDDPWPGIVDYYQAGNEVSGEIIRVLDKGIIIQLELEVEGIMPFGKMSKRDRKALASQYEVGANLSGIVMKVAPKDKKVVLYREELAGTGKSTSATDEVKQYLKNQDTNSGEKLDLPQELMDLASQAEKDGVSDEPSDPESETKVEE
;
A
#
# COMPACT_ATOMS: atom_id res chain seq x y z
N ILE A 1 -31.55 14.63 -28.97
CA ILE A 1 -31.06 14.87 -30.35
C ILE A 1 -32.14 14.44 -31.30
N GLU A 2 -32.48 15.30 -32.27
CA GLU A 2 -33.39 14.96 -33.35
C GLU A 2 -32.58 14.27 -34.45
N LEU A 3 -33.00 13.06 -34.81
CA LEU A 3 -32.39 12.27 -35.92
C LEU A 3 -33.09 12.56 -37.24
N GLU A 4 -34.42 12.53 -37.23
CA GLU A 4 -35.33 12.86 -38.32
C GLU A 4 -36.51 13.65 -37.75
N PRO A 5 -37.27 14.38 -38.58
CA PRO A 5 -38.45 15.10 -38.09
C PRO A 5 -39.40 14.21 -37.31
N GLY A 6 -39.49 14.45 -35.99
CA GLY A 6 -40.32 13.67 -35.09
C GLY A 6 -39.70 12.38 -34.50
N VAL A 7 -38.42 12.09 -34.80
CA VAL A 7 -37.69 10.97 -34.20
C VAL A 7 -36.54 11.51 -33.34
N GLU A 8 -36.63 11.29 -32.03
CA GLU A 8 -35.66 11.75 -31.07
C GLU A 8 -34.85 10.61 -30.47
N GLY A 9 -33.56 10.82 -30.28
CA GLY A 9 -32.66 9.94 -29.55
C GLY A 9 -32.06 10.64 -28.34
N LEU A 10 -31.67 9.87 -27.34
CA LEU A 10 -31.02 10.32 -26.12
C LEU A 10 -29.57 9.87 -26.09
N ILE A 11 -28.64 10.81 -25.84
CA ILE A 11 -27.28 10.54 -25.42
C ILE A 11 -27.17 10.77 -23.92
N HIS A 12 -26.91 9.72 -23.16
CA HIS A 12 -26.58 9.87 -21.75
C HIS A 12 -25.21 10.53 -21.58
N VAL A 13 -24.98 11.32 -20.54
CA VAL A 13 -23.71 12.03 -20.29
C VAL A 13 -22.50 11.09 -20.27
N SER A 14 -22.65 9.87 -19.78
CA SER A 14 -21.61 8.84 -19.78
C SER A 14 -21.27 8.28 -21.16
N GLU A 15 -22.08 8.55 -22.17
CA GLU A 15 -21.91 8.09 -23.56
C GLU A 15 -21.31 9.15 -24.48
N ILE A 16 -20.95 10.31 -23.93
CA ILE A 16 -20.35 11.42 -24.69
C ILE A 16 -18.83 11.25 -24.84
N SER A 17 -18.12 10.88 -23.77
CA SER A 17 -16.66 10.76 -23.77
C SER A 17 -16.20 9.54 -23.00
N TRP A 18 -15.07 8.94 -23.42
CA TRP A 18 -14.34 7.90 -22.68
C TRP A 18 -13.53 8.49 -21.54
N THR A 19 -12.99 9.69 -21.73
CA THR A 19 -11.96 10.31 -20.89
C THR A 19 -12.51 11.38 -19.98
N LYS A 20 -13.46 12.20 -20.43
CA LYS A 20 -14.00 13.33 -19.67
C LYS A 20 -15.22 12.97 -18.85
N HIS A 21 -15.17 13.27 -17.56
CA HIS A 21 -16.37 13.21 -16.71
C HIS A 21 -17.24 14.45 -16.90
N ILE A 22 -18.16 14.37 -17.87
CA ILE A 22 -19.08 15.44 -18.23
C ILE A 22 -20.26 15.42 -17.27
N LYS A 23 -20.46 16.53 -16.56
CA LYS A 23 -21.61 16.70 -15.64
C LYS A 23 -22.84 17.21 -16.34
N ASN A 24 -22.64 18.06 -17.34
CA ASN A 24 -23.73 18.68 -18.08
C ASN A 24 -23.41 18.65 -19.59
N PRO A 25 -24.35 18.20 -20.46
CA PRO A 25 -24.14 18.19 -21.90
C PRO A 25 -23.77 19.54 -22.49
N SER A 26 -24.22 20.64 -21.89
CA SER A 26 -23.90 22.02 -22.34
C SER A 26 -22.43 22.42 -22.18
N GLU A 27 -21.62 21.61 -21.50
CA GLU A 27 -20.15 21.79 -21.43
C GLU A 27 -19.47 21.45 -22.76
N VAL A 28 -20.11 20.59 -23.59
CA VAL A 28 -19.54 20.05 -24.83
C VAL A 28 -20.34 20.44 -26.05
N TYR A 29 -21.66 20.55 -25.93
CA TYR A 29 -22.56 20.78 -27.05
C TYR A 29 -23.49 21.97 -26.80
N SER A 30 -23.79 22.69 -27.90
CA SER A 30 -24.77 23.77 -27.93
C SER A 30 -26.02 23.33 -28.68
N MET A 31 -27.16 23.99 -28.40
CA MET A 31 -28.38 23.75 -29.14
C MET A 31 -28.20 24.10 -30.62
N GLY A 32 -28.55 23.14 -31.50
CA GLY A 32 -28.40 23.28 -32.94
C GLY A 32 -27.11 22.74 -33.53
N ASP A 33 -26.22 22.24 -32.68
CA ASP A 33 -25.00 21.54 -33.15
C ASP A 33 -25.38 20.25 -33.88
N LYS A 34 -24.67 19.98 -34.99
CA LYS A 34 -24.76 18.71 -35.70
C LYS A 34 -23.67 17.79 -35.17
N ILE A 35 -24.07 16.66 -34.62
CA ILE A 35 -23.16 15.67 -34.06
C ILE A 35 -23.39 14.31 -34.71
N GLU A 36 -22.32 13.56 -34.87
CA GLU A 36 -22.37 12.16 -35.25
C GLU A 36 -22.51 11.32 -33.99
N ALA A 37 -23.36 10.32 -34.02
CA ALA A 37 -23.59 9.41 -32.93
C ALA A 37 -23.87 8.00 -33.44
N LYS A 38 -23.45 6.98 -32.67
CA LYS A 38 -23.74 5.58 -32.93
C LYS A 38 -25.02 5.18 -32.21
N VAL A 39 -25.92 4.48 -32.90
CA VAL A 39 -27.13 3.89 -32.28
C VAL A 39 -26.70 2.70 -31.41
N LEU A 40 -26.99 2.77 -30.09
CA LEU A 40 -26.68 1.74 -29.13
C LEU A 40 -27.83 0.76 -28.95
N SER A 41 -29.05 1.27 -28.79
CA SER A 41 -30.26 0.46 -28.65
C SER A 41 -31.49 1.23 -29.15
N ILE A 42 -32.48 0.49 -29.61
CA ILE A 42 -33.79 1.01 -30.02
C ILE A 42 -34.83 0.27 -29.19
N ASP A 43 -35.59 1.01 -28.41
CA ASP A 43 -36.76 0.51 -27.66
C ASP A 43 -38.01 0.95 -28.38
N THR A 44 -38.67 -0.02 -29.01
CA THR A 44 -39.88 0.22 -29.78
C THR A 44 -41.13 0.38 -28.92
N GLU A 45 -41.10 -0.17 -27.68
CA GLU A 45 -42.24 -0.07 -26.74
C GLU A 45 -42.26 1.31 -26.11
N GLU A 46 -41.10 1.78 -25.65
CA GLU A 46 -40.95 3.10 -25.06
C GLU A 46 -40.68 4.21 -26.08
N ARG A 47 -40.50 3.85 -27.36
CA ARG A 47 -40.15 4.77 -28.45
C ARG A 47 -38.90 5.59 -28.15
N LYS A 48 -37.88 4.94 -27.59
CA LYS A 48 -36.61 5.58 -27.23
C LYS A 48 -35.47 5.02 -28.04
N ILE A 49 -34.59 5.90 -28.50
CA ILE A 49 -33.35 5.54 -29.18
C ILE A 49 -32.21 6.00 -28.33
N SER A 50 -31.38 5.05 -27.86
CA SER A 50 -30.15 5.36 -27.12
C SER A 50 -29.00 5.51 -28.09
N LEU A 51 -28.29 6.63 -27.95
CA LEU A 51 -27.17 7.01 -28.81
C LEU A 51 -25.90 7.17 -27.99
N GLY A 52 -24.75 7.01 -28.63
CA GLY A 52 -23.46 7.28 -28.01
C GLY A 52 -22.48 7.89 -29.01
N VAL A 53 -21.68 8.81 -28.53
CA VAL A 53 -20.63 9.48 -29.32
C VAL A 53 -19.27 8.83 -29.05
N LYS A 54 -18.98 8.46 -27.81
CA LYS A 54 -17.71 7.85 -27.43
C LYS A 54 -17.34 6.60 -28.23
N GLN A 55 -18.34 5.85 -28.72
CA GLN A 55 -18.14 4.64 -29.54
C GLN A 55 -17.71 4.92 -30.99
N LEU A 56 -17.64 6.17 -31.40
CA LEU A 56 -17.02 6.61 -32.64
C LEU A 56 -15.51 6.71 -32.54
N LEU A 57 -14.99 6.83 -31.33
CA LEU A 57 -13.57 6.87 -31.02
C LEU A 57 -13.13 5.51 -30.44
N PRO A 58 -11.88 5.09 -30.67
CA PRO A 58 -11.36 3.89 -30.03
C PRO A 58 -11.39 4.06 -28.52
N ASP A 59 -11.68 2.99 -27.78
CA ASP A 59 -11.61 3.00 -26.32
C ASP A 59 -10.13 3.06 -25.91
N PRO A 60 -9.70 4.08 -25.15
CA PRO A 60 -8.32 4.18 -24.69
C PRO A 60 -7.86 2.97 -23.86
N TRP A 61 -8.80 2.22 -23.28
CA TRP A 61 -8.52 1.01 -22.50
C TRP A 61 -8.27 -0.24 -23.35
N ASP A 62 -8.54 -0.21 -24.65
CA ASP A 62 -8.30 -1.36 -25.54
C ASP A 62 -6.81 -1.67 -25.69
N GLU A 63 -5.96 -0.64 -25.70
CA GLU A 63 -4.51 -0.74 -25.85
C GLU A 63 -3.76 -0.41 -24.54
N ILE A 64 -4.47 -0.39 -23.41
CA ILE A 64 -3.90 0.09 -22.14
C ILE A 64 -2.73 -0.78 -21.66
N GLU A 65 -2.82 -2.09 -21.83
CA GLU A 65 -1.81 -3.05 -21.38
C GLU A 65 -0.52 -2.98 -22.21
N ASP A 66 -0.65 -2.62 -23.49
CA ASP A 66 0.50 -2.43 -24.38
C ASP A 66 1.22 -1.10 -24.09
N ARG A 67 0.46 -0.08 -23.68
CA ARG A 67 0.98 1.27 -23.37
C ARG A 67 1.57 1.36 -21.99
N TYR A 68 0.96 0.73 -20.98
CA TYR A 68 1.37 0.75 -19.58
C TYR A 68 1.81 -0.64 -19.13
N VAL A 69 3.02 -1.02 -19.54
CA VAL A 69 3.60 -2.32 -19.18
C VAL A 69 3.97 -2.35 -17.70
N VAL A 70 3.62 -3.42 -17.00
CA VAL A 70 3.97 -3.63 -15.59
C VAL A 70 5.49 -3.50 -15.39
N GLY A 71 5.88 -2.70 -14.40
CA GLY A 71 7.29 -2.43 -14.07
C GLY A 71 7.87 -1.17 -14.72
N THR A 72 7.21 -0.56 -15.72
CA THR A 72 7.67 0.70 -16.32
C THR A 72 7.36 1.90 -15.44
N VAL A 73 8.16 2.96 -15.58
CA VAL A 73 8.00 4.21 -14.82
C VAL A 73 7.39 5.27 -15.71
N HIS A 74 6.37 5.93 -15.21
CA HIS A 74 5.64 7.00 -15.90
C HIS A 74 5.46 8.21 -14.99
N LYS A 75 5.32 9.38 -15.60
CA LYS A 75 4.94 10.61 -14.93
C LYS A 75 3.42 10.72 -14.89
N CYS A 76 2.90 11.20 -13.78
CA CYS A 76 1.48 11.43 -13.59
C CYS A 76 1.21 12.64 -12.70
N ILE A 77 -0.01 13.15 -12.73
CA ILE A 77 -0.43 14.29 -11.93
C ILE A 77 -1.44 13.83 -10.89
N VAL A 78 -1.18 14.15 -9.62
CA VAL A 78 -2.08 13.83 -8.51
C VAL A 78 -3.38 14.63 -8.63
N GLN A 79 -4.48 13.98 -8.95
CA GLN A 79 -5.79 14.62 -9.11
C GLN A 79 -6.59 14.67 -7.83
N ASN A 80 -6.56 13.61 -7.03
CA ASN A 80 -7.32 13.55 -5.79
C ASN A 80 -6.63 12.70 -4.73
N LEU A 81 -6.86 13.05 -3.46
CA LEU A 81 -6.29 12.36 -2.29
C LEU A 81 -7.42 11.84 -1.41
N THR A 82 -7.42 10.54 -1.16
CA THR A 82 -8.39 9.83 -0.31
C THR A 82 -7.67 9.14 0.85
N GLN A 83 -8.43 8.57 1.81
CA GLN A 83 -7.85 7.81 2.91
C GLN A 83 -7.12 6.54 2.45
N PHE A 84 -7.49 5.99 1.28
CA PHE A 84 -6.92 4.74 0.75
C PHE A 84 -5.66 4.98 -0.09
N GLY A 85 -5.49 6.19 -0.63
CA GLY A 85 -4.40 6.49 -1.54
C GLY A 85 -4.59 7.76 -2.34
N ALA A 86 -3.68 7.99 -3.28
CA ALA A 86 -3.68 9.09 -4.22
C ALA A 86 -4.14 8.62 -5.60
N PHE A 87 -5.15 9.27 -6.15
CA PHE A 87 -5.52 9.12 -7.56
C PHE A 87 -4.65 10.02 -8.40
N ALA A 88 -3.96 9.43 -9.35
CA ALA A 88 -3.06 10.15 -10.24
C ALA A 88 -3.42 9.86 -11.69
N GLU A 89 -3.53 10.93 -12.47
CA GLU A 89 -3.83 10.89 -13.89
C GLU A 89 -2.53 10.69 -14.67
N LEU A 90 -2.46 9.59 -15.42
CA LEU A 90 -1.36 9.27 -16.32
C LEU A 90 -1.52 10.03 -17.65
N GLU A 91 -2.72 10.05 -18.17
CA GLU A 91 -3.16 10.82 -19.32
C GLU A 91 -4.65 11.09 -19.22
N GLU A 92 -5.16 11.97 -20.08
CA GLU A 92 -6.57 12.41 -20.05
C GLU A 92 -7.54 11.22 -20.03
N GLY A 93 -8.21 11.03 -18.87
CA GLY A 93 -9.19 9.96 -18.65
C GLY A 93 -8.63 8.59 -18.27
N ILE A 94 -7.33 8.48 -18.04
CA ILE A 94 -6.71 7.28 -17.52
C ILE A 94 -6.10 7.58 -16.15
N ASP A 95 -6.83 7.19 -15.12
CA ASP A 95 -6.44 7.37 -13.73
C ASP A 95 -5.86 6.07 -13.16
N GLY A 96 -4.79 6.21 -12.40
CA GLY A 96 -4.25 5.16 -11.58
C GLY A 96 -4.38 5.48 -10.10
N LEU A 97 -4.27 4.45 -9.25
CA LEU A 97 -4.30 4.56 -7.81
C LEU A 97 -2.93 4.21 -7.22
N VAL A 98 -2.33 5.14 -6.50
CA VAL A 98 -1.21 4.88 -5.59
C VAL A 98 -1.80 4.58 -4.22
N HIS A 99 -1.77 3.32 -3.78
CA HIS A 99 -2.27 2.94 -2.46
C HIS A 99 -1.40 3.58 -1.36
N VAL A 100 -2.00 3.88 -0.19
CA VAL A 100 -1.29 4.53 0.92
C VAL A 100 -0.05 3.75 1.38
N SER A 101 -0.04 2.40 1.29
CA SER A 101 1.11 1.55 1.60
C SER A 101 2.27 1.73 0.63
N ASP A 102 1.99 2.16 -0.60
CA ASP A 102 2.97 2.29 -1.69
C ASP A 102 3.54 3.71 -1.84
N LEU A 103 3.27 4.58 -0.86
CA LEU A 103 3.82 5.92 -0.80
C LEU A 103 5.18 6.00 -0.11
N SER A 104 5.49 5.13 0.85
CA SER A 104 6.76 5.14 1.57
C SER A 104 7.26 3.73 1.88
N TRP A 105 8.60 3.55 1.85
CA TRP A 105 9.26 2.32 2.28
C TRP A 105 9.36 2.20 3.79
N THR A 106 9.62 3.29 4.48
CA THR A 106 10.00 3.32 5.90
C THR A 106 8.89 3.79 6.82
N LYS A 107 8.07 4.77 6.38
CA LYS A 107 7.00 5.36 7.19
C LYS A 107 5.66 4.67 6.98
N VAL A 108 4.90 4.53 8.06
CA VAL A 108 3.49 4.15 8.01
C VAL A 108 2.66 5.41 7.76
N ILE A 109 2.30 5.64 6.50
CA ILE A 109 1.53 6.81 6.07
C ILE A 109 0.05 6.59 6.43
N LYS A 110 -0.57 7.56 7.11
CA LYS A 110 -2.00 7.52 7.46
C LYS A 110 -2.86 8.17 6.40
N HIS A 111 -2.32 9.19 5.74
CA HIS A 111 -3.01 9.91 4.69
C HIS A 111 -2.03 10.36 3.61
N PRO A 112 -2.35 10.20 2.32
CA PRO A 112 -1.43 10.55 1.22
C PRO A 112 -0.90 11.99 1.25
N LYS A 113 -1.63 12.92 1.86
CA LYS A 113 -1.18 14.33 2.06
C LYS A 113 0.14 14.47 2.83
N GLU A 114 0.56 13.44 3.54
CA GLU A 114 1.85 13.45 4.26
C GLU A 114 3.04 13.34 3.30
N VAL A 115 2.81 12.87 2.05
CA VAL A 115 3.87 12.58 1.07
C VAL A 115 3.69 13.32 -0.24
N VAL A 116 2.44 13.48 -0.72
CA VAL A 116 2.12 14.07 -2.02
C VAL A 116 0.99 15.09 -1.90
N GLU A 117 1.00 16.07 -2.78
CA GLU A 117 0.00 17.13 -2.83
C GLU A 117 -0.86 17.03 -4.10
N LYS A 118 -2.10 17.55 -4.03
CA LYS A 118 -2.98 17.63 -5.20
C LYS A 118 -2.39 18.59 -6.24
N GLY A 119 -2.34 18.15 -7.51
CA GLY A 119 -1.76 18.89 -8.62
C GLY A 119 -0.25 18.70 -8.78
N GLN A 120 0.38 17.93 -7.88
CA GLN A 120 1.80 17.61 -7.98
C GLN A 120 2.06 16.61 -9.09
N GLU A 121 3.10 16.85 -9.90
CA GLU A 121 3.65 15.87 -10.84
C GLU A 121 4.56 14.91 -10.06
N ILE A 122 4.31 13.60 -10.18
CA ILE A 122 5.08 12.53 -9.53
C ILE A 122 5.45 11.46 -10.55
N GLU A 123 6.55 10.77 -10.30
CA GLU A 123 6.92 9.55 -11.03
C GLU A 123 6.39 8.33 -10.30
N VAL A 124 5.81 7.39 -11.04
CA VAL A 124 5.20 6.17 -10.50
C VAL A 124 5.57 4.97 -11.35
N ARG A 125 5.66 3.81 -10.73
CA ARG A 125 5.85 2.53 -11.41
C ARG A 125 4.51 1.84 -11.57
N ILE A 126 4.25 1.28 -12.75
CA ILE A 126 3.07 0.46 -12.98
C ILE A 126 3.23 -0.86 -12.23
N LEU A 127 2.30 -1.16 -11.31
CA LEU A 127 2.29 -2.40 -10.54
C LEU A 127 1.34 -3.42 -11.15
N GLU A 128 0.17 -2.97 -11.56
CA GLU A 128 -0.88 -3.82 -12.14
C GLU A 128 -1.75 -2.99 -13.07
N VAL A 129 -2.18 -3.60 -14.17
CA VAL A 129 -3.14 -3.02 -15.10
C VAL A 129 -4.33 -3.98 -15.21
N SER A 130 -5.54 -3.47 -14.99
CA SER A 130 -6.78 -4.23 -15.14
C SER A 130 -7.70 -3.53 -16.13
N ARG A 131 -7.74 -4.04 -17.35
CA ARG A 131 -8.60 -3.53 -18.43
C ARG A 131 -10.08 -3.64 -18.06
N ASP A 132 -10.50 -4.80 -17.58
CA ASP A 132 -11.91 -5.09 -17.27
C ASP A 132 -12.47 -4.16 -16.17
N ASN A 133 -11.65 -3.86 -15.18
CA ASN A 133 -12.01 -2.98 -14.06
C ASN A 133 -11.69 -1.52 -14.36
N ARG A 134 -11.04 -1.21 -15.49
CA ARG A 134 -10.53 0.13 -15.82
C ARG A 134 -9.74 0.75 -14.66
N ARG A 135 -8.73 0.01 -14.17
CA ARG A 135 -7.89 0.41 -13.04
C ARG A 135 -6.43 0.12 -13.31
N ILE A 136 -5.58 1.06 -12.91
CA ILE A 136 -4.14 0.90 -12.90
C ILE A 136 -3.66 1.09 -11.46
N SER A 137 -2.96 0.08 -10.93
CA SER A 137 -2.28 0.17 -9.64
C SER A 137 -0.90 0.75 -9.84
N LEU A 138 -0.61 1.81 -9.11
CA LEU A 138 0.61 2.59 -9.22
C LEU A 138 1.44 2.47 -7.94
N GLY A 139 2.76 2.43 -8.09
CA GLY A 139 3.71 2.43 -6.98
C GLY A 139 4.61 3.66 -7.00
N TYR A 140 4.52 4.49 -5.98
CA TYR A 140 5.40 5.65 -5.83
C TYR A 140 6.74 5.25 -5.22
N ARG A 141 6.74 4.50 -4.10
CA ARG A 141 7.96 4.05 -3.45
C ARG A 141 8.82 3.15 -4.32
N GLN A 142 8.21 2.38 -5.24
CA GLN A 142 8.91 1.44 -6.12
C GLN A 142 9.74 2.13 -7.23
N VAL A 143 9.61 3.44 -7.37
CA VAL A 143 10.51 4.26 -8.21
C VAL A 143 11.88 4.40 -7.55
N PHE A 144 11.93 4.41 -6.22
CA PHE A 144 13.14 4.51 -5.42
C PHE A 144 13.64 3.14 -5.01
N ASP A 145 14.94 3.01 -4.79
CA ASP A 145 15.53 1.78 -4.29
C ASP A 145 14.99 1.43 -2.89
N ASP A 146 14.84 0.15 -2.62
CA ASP A 146 14.42 -0.33 -1.30
C ASP A 146 15.54 -0.08 -0.26
N PRO A 147 15.35 0.76 0.75
CA PRO A 147 16.35 1.05 1.76
C PRO A 147 16.51 -0.05 2.83
N TRP A 148 15.58 -1.02 2.88
CA TRP A 148 15.55 -2.01 3.96
C TRP A 148 16.78 -2.90 4.06
N PRO A 149 17.44 -3.33 2.96
CA PRO A 149 18.70 -4.06 3.08
C PRO A 149 19.76 -3.29 3.87
N GLY A 150 19.95 -1.99 3.57
CA GLY A 150 20.87 -1.14 4.31
C GLY A 150 20.42 -0.85 5.75
N ILE A 151 19.11 -0.74 5.99
CA ILE A 151 18.53 -0.56 7.34
C ILE A 151 18.79 -1.80 8.21
N VAL A 152 18.65 -3.00 7.66
CA VAL A 152 18.94 -4.26 8.38
C VAL A 152 20.41 -4.34 8.76
N ASP A 153 21.29 -3.95 7.87
CA ASP A 153 22.74 -3.92 8.14
C ASP A 153 23.12 -2.86 9.18
N TYR A 154 22.43 -1.72 9.19
CA TYR A 154 22.68 -0.65 10.15
C TYR A 154 22.16 -0.98 11.56
N TYR A 155 20.94 -1.52 11.68
CA TYR A 155 20.30 -1.87 12.96
C TYR A 155 20.53 -3.34 13.32
N GLN A 156 21.76 -3.69 13.65
CA GLN A 156 22.08 -5.05 14.07
C GLN A 156 21.54 -5.33 15.48
N ALA A 157 21.07 -6.55 15.70
CA ALA A 157 20.58 -6.99 17.01
C ALA A 157 21.69 -6.87 18.08
N GLY A 158 21.34 -6.31 19.23
CA GLY A 158 22.26 -6.03 20.34
C GLY A 158 22.85 -4.62 20.35
N ASN A 159 22.72 -3.84 19.29
CA ASN A 159 23.19 -2.45 19.27
C ASN A 159 22.23 -1.56 20.06
N GLU A 160 22.79 -0.60 20.79
CA GLU A 160 22.01 0.45 21.44
C GLU A 160 21.73 1.57 20.43
N VAL A 161 20.48 1.99 20.37
CA VAL A 161 20.01 3.07 19.50
C VAL A 161 19.12 4.02 20.30
N SER A 162 19.06 5.27 19.88
CA SER A 162 18.20 6.29 20.50
C SER A 162 17.36 6.99 19.46
N GLY A 163 16.19 7.47 19.88
CA GLY A 163 15.30 8.22 19.02
C GLY A 163 14.28 9.03 19.79
N GLU A 164 13.59 9.91 19.10
CA GLU A 164 12.55 10.77 19.64
C GLU A 164 11.23 10.02 19.75
N ILE A 165 10.52 10.15 20.86
CA ILE A 165 9.20 9.54 21.07
C ILE A 165 8.17 10.26 20.20
N ILE A 166 7.63 9.53 19.20
CA ILE A 166 6.55 10.04 18.35
C ILE A 166 5.17 9.72 18.89
N ARG A 167 5.02 8.56 19.55
CA ARG A 167 3.72 8.12 20.09
C ARG A 167 3.92 7.20 21.29
N VAL A 168 3.06 7.38 22.29
CA VAL A 168 2.93 6.47 23.41
C VAL A 168 1.59 5.75 23.29
N LEU A 169 1.62 4.41 23.16
CA LEU A 169 0.46 3.55 22.98
C LEU A 169 0.24 2.69 24.24
N ASP A 170 -0.96 2.10 24.38
CA ASP A 170 -1.28 1.18 25.48
C ASP A 170 -0.39 -0.07 25.53
N LYS A 171 0.21 -0.45 24.39
CA LYS A 171 1.02 -1.66 24.24
C LYS A 171 2.53 -1.40 24.12
N GLY A 172 2.96 -0.14 24.02
CA GLY A 172 4.38 0.21 23.83
C GLY A 172 4.59 1.65 23.40
N ILE A 173 5.86 2.02 23.23
CA ILE A 173 6.29 3.34 22.81
C ILE A 173 6.83 3.24 21.38
N ILE A 174 6.46 4.19 20.53
CA ILE A 174 7.01 4.33 19.19
C ILE A 174 7.95 5.52 19.17
N ILE A 175 9.19 5.27 18.74
CA ILE A 175 10.21 6.29 18.59
C ILE A 175 10.61 6.45 17.12
N GLN A 176 11.02 7.66 16.74
CA GLN A 176 11.62 7.93 15.45
C GLN A 176 13.11 7.64 15.54
N LEU A 177 13.58 6.69 14.77
CA LEU A 177 15.00 6.36 14.63
C LEU A 177 15.61 7.13 13.44
N GLU A 178 16.92 7.02 13.30
CA GLU A 178 17.62 7.47 12.09
C GLU A 178 17.11 6.73 10.84
N LEU A 179 17.44 7.23 9.66
CA LEU A 179 16.95 6.72 8.36
C LEU A 179 15.42 6.71 8.23
N GLU A 180 14.74 7.56 9.00
CA GLU A 180 13.27 7.70 8.98
C GLU A 180 12.48 6.41 9.32
N VAL A 181 13.06 5.51 10.11
CA VAL A 181 12.47 4.25 10.52
C VAL A 181 11.78 4.39 11.88
N GLU A 182 10.61 3.76 12.03
CA GLU A 182 9.95 3.68 13.34
C GLU A 182 10.53 2.52 14.18
N GLY A 183 10.98 2.85 15.40
CA GLY A 183 11.31 1.89 16.44
C GLY A 183 10.11 1.64 17.34
N ILE A 184 9.80 0.38 17.65
CA ILE A 184 8.77 0.01 18.62
C ILE A 184 9.40 -0.63 19.85
N MET A 185 9.08 -0.09 21.04
CA MET A 185 9.42 -0.69 22.32
C MET A 185 8.14 -1.21 22.98
N PRO A 186 7.87 -2.53 22.90
CA PRO A 186 6.67 -3.09 23.53
C PRO A 186 6.78 -3.08 25.05
N PHE A 187 5.66 -2.81 25.72
CA PHE A 187 5.54 -3.03 27.16
C PHE A 187 5.48 -4.54 27.44
N GLY A 188 6.28 -4.97 28.40
CA GLY A 188 6.30 -6.36 28.85
C GLY A 188 5.01 -6.81 29.53
N LYS A 189 5.03 -8.03 30.08
CA LYS A 189 3.89 -8.61 30.83
C LYS A 189 3.65 -7.84 32.11
N MET A 190 2.73 -6.87 32.08
CA MET A 190 2.33 -6.08 33.24
C MET A 190 0.82 -5.77 33.18
N SER A 191 0.23 -5.42 34.33
CA SER A 191 -1.18 -5.08 34.41
C SER A 191 -1.51 -3.84 33.56
N LYS A 192 -2.78 -3.72 33.11
CA LYS A 192 -3.23 -2.53 32.36
C LYS A 192 -3.00 -1.22 33.12
N ARG A 193 -3.12 -1.28 34.47
CA ARG A 193 -2.90 -0.13 35.35
C ARG A 193 -1.42 0.30 35.35
N ASP A 194 -0.51 -0.67 35.45
CA ASP A 194 0.94 -0.41 35.48
C ASP A 194 1.42 0.10 34.12
N ARG A 195 0.92 -0.47 33.01
CA ARG A 195 1.21 0.05 31.66
C ARG A 195 0.79 1.51 31.50
N LYS A 196 -0.40 1.88 31.98
CA LYS A 196 -0.87 3.26 31.91
C LYS A 196 -0.04 4.21 32.77
N ALA A 197 0.35 3.77 33.97
CA ALA A 197 1.22 4.54 34.83
C ALA A 197 2.63 4.73 34.25
N LEU A 198 3.17 3.67 33.62
CA LEU A 198 4.46 3.72 32.93
C LEU A 198 4.38 4.60 31.68
N ALA A 199 3.35 4.45 30.87
CA ALA A 199 3.12 5.27 29.68
C ALA A 199 3.05 6.77 30.01
N SER A 200 2.49 7.15 31.17
CA SER A 200 2.39 8.56 31.58
C SER A 200 3.73 9.18 32.01
N GLN A 201 4.80 8.39 32.16
CA GLN A 201 6.15 8.88 32.46
C GLN A 201 6.92 9.33 31.22
N TYR A 202 6.44 8.96 30.04
CA TYR A 202 7.08 9.26 28.77
C TYR A 202 6.27 10.30 28.00
N GLU A 203 6.94 11.39 27.65
CA GLU A 203 6.35 12.48 26.87
C GLU A 203 6.75 12.38 25.40
N VAL A 204 5.84 12.74 24.51
CA VAL A 204 6.12 12.85 23.08
C VAL A 204 7.14 13.98 22.87
N GLY A 205 8.16 13.74 22.04
CA GLY A 205 9.27 14.66 21.83
C GLY A 205 10.49 14.39 22.71
N ALA A 206 10.38 13.51 23.73
CA ALA A 206 11.54 13.13 24.56
C ALA A 206 12.40 12.09 23.82
N ASN A 207 13.73 12.13 24.06
CA ASN A 207 14.65 11.11 23.55
C ASN A 207 14.63 9.86 24.42
N LEU A 208 14.57 8.70 23.78
CA LEU A 208 14.56 7.40 24.44
C LEU A 208 15.53 6.45 23.75
N SER A 209 16.41 5.78 24.53
CA SER A 209 17.32 4.76 24.03
C SER A 209 16.77 3.34 24.30
N GLY A 210 17.17 2.40 23.45
CA GLY A 210 16.86 0.98 23.61
C GLY A 210 17.80 0.11 22.79
N ILE A 211 17.76 -1.19 23.06
CA ILE A 211 18.60 -2.19 22.40
C ILE A 211 17.80 -2.80 21.25
N VAL A 212 18.39 -2.89 20.06
CA VAL A 212 17.78 -3.54 18.90
C VAL A 212 17.63 -5.03 19.16
N MET A 213 16.39 -5.52 19.14
CA MET A 213 16.10 -6.95 19.20
C MET A 213 15.97 -7.58 17.81
N LYS A 214 15.21 -6.92 16.94
CA LYS A 214 14.90 -7.46 15.61
C LYS A 214 14.51 -6.32 14.67
N VAL A 215 14.93 -6.43 13.42
CA VAL A 215 14.42 -5.60 12.33
C VAL A 215 13.31 -6.35 11.60
N ALA A 216 12.16 -5.72 11.41
CA ALA A 216 10.99 -6.27 10.73
C ALA A 216 10.65 -5.43 9.48
N PRO A 217 11.29 -5.68 8.32
CA PRO A 217 11.10 -4.90 7.11
C PRO A 217 9.65 -4.92 6.59
N LYS A 218 8.97 -6.07 6.70
CA LYS A 218 7.56 -6.22 6.30
C LYS A 218 6.63 -5.28 7.06
N ASP A 219 6.90 -5.10 8.36
CA ASP A 219 6.11 -4.22 9.24
C ASP A 219 6.61 -2.78 9.25
N LYS A 220 7.70 -2.49 8.51
CA LYS A 220 8.38 -1.20 8.45
C LYS A 220 8.83 -0.70 9.84
N LYS A 221 9.37 -1.60 10.69
CA LYS A 221 9.70 -1.31 12.08
C LYS A 221 10.96 -2.01 12.55
N VAL A 222 11.63 -1.37 13.51
CA VAL A 222 12.69 -1.96 14.30
C VAL A 222 12.14 -2.23 15.71
N VAL A 223 12.21 -3.48 16.18
CA VAL A 223 11.77 -3.86 17.51
C VAL A 223 12.92 -3.63 18.48
N LEU A 224 12.66 -2.85 19.51
CA LEU A 224 13.63 -2.45 20.52
C LEU A 224 13.23 -3.00 21.88
N TYR A 225 14.22 -3.22 22.71
CA TYR A 225 14.08 -3.62 24.10
C TYR A 225 14.62 -2.54 25.05
N ARG A 226 13.93 -2.35 26.16
CA ARG A 226 14.37 -1.55 27.28
C ARG A 226 13.91 -2.20 28.59
N GLU A 227 14.83 -2.39 29.53
CA GLU A 227 14.58 -3.11 30.77
C GLU A 227 13.44 -2.50 31.59
N GLU A 228 13.38 -1.17 31.66
CA GLU A 228 12.33 -0.43 32.38
C GLU A 228 10.93 -0.69 31.85
N LEU A 229 10.81 -1.05 30.56
CA LEU A 229 9.54 -1.33 29.88
C LEU A 229 9.18 -2.82 29.90
N ALA A 230 10.12 -3.68 30.26
CA ALA A 230 9.93 -5.15 30.22
C ALA A 230 9.08 -5.70 31.37
N GLY A 231 8.85 -4.93 32.43
CA GLY A 231 8.09 -5.38 33.62
C GLY A 231 8.90 -6.28 34.54
N THR A 232 8.47 -6.40 35.82
CA THR A 232 9.15 -7.18 36.86
C THR A 232 9.00 -8.67 36.68
N GLY A 233 9.76 -9.25 35.74
CA GLY A 233 10.03 -10.67 35.68
C GLY A 233 11.53 -10.88 35.83
N LYS A 234 11.97 -11.43 36.99
CA LYS A 234 13.34 -11.77 37.42
C LYS A 234 14.48 -11.26 36.53
N SER A 235 15.26 -10.35 37.08
CA SER A 235 16.45 -9.75 36.49
C SER A 235 17.49 -10.80 36.07
N THR A 236 17.55 -11.11 34.82
CA THR A 236 18.78 -11.35 34.11
C THR A 236 19.05 -10.09 33.31
N SER A 237 20.27 -9.56 33.30
CA SER A 237 20.55 -8.29 32.64
C SER A 237 20.12 -8.40 31.18
N ALA A 238 19.36 -7.44 30.67
CA ALA A 238 18.84 -7.45 29.28
C ALA A 238 19.93 -7.76 28.25
N THR A 239 21.17 -7.35 28.54
CA THR A 239 22.37 -7.66 27.77
C THR A 239 22.71 -9.14 27.75
N ASP A 240 22.41 -9.88 28.83
CA ASP A 240 22.71 -11.32 28.91
C ASP A 240 21.59 -12.14 28.25
N GLU A 241 20.34 -11.72 28.34
CA GLU A 241 19.22 -12.34 27.60
C GLU A 241 19.36 -12.13 26.09
N VAL A 242 19.71 -10.94 25.65
CA VAL A 242 19.99 -10.63 24.25
C VAL A 242 21.23 -11.37 23.76
N LYS A 243 22.31 -11.42 24.56
CA LYS A 243 23.51 -12.21 24.25
C LYS A 243 23.25 -13.72 24.24
N GLN A 244 22.39 -14.22 25.15
CA GLN A 244 21.98 -15.61 25.17
C GLN A 244 21.07 -15.98 24.01
N TYR A 245 20.17 -15.08 23.61
CA TYR A 245 19.35 -15.20 22.43
C TYR A 245 20.21 -15.22 21.15
N LEU A 246 21.18 -14.31 21.03
CA LEU A 246 22.13 -14.27 19.91
C LEU A 246 23.05 -15.51 19.86
N LYS A 247 23.52 -15.97 21.02
CA LYS A 247 24.37 -17.16 21.12
C LYS A 247 23.62 -18.46 20.79
N ASN A 248 22.29 -18.48 21.01
CA ASN A 248 21.44 -19.61 20.64
C ASN A 248 21.05 -19.62 19.15
N GLN A 249 21.13 -18.48 18.44
CA GLN A 249 20.96 -18.43 16.99
C GLN A 249 22.16 -19.00 16.22
N ASP A 250 23.39 -18.86 16.77
CA ASP A 250 24.59 -19.39 16.12
C ASP A 250 24.78 -20.91 16.32
N THR A 251 24.00 -21.56 17.17
CA THR A 251 24.22 -22.99 17.53
C THR A 251 23.08 -23.93 17.18
N ASN A 252 21.98 -23.50 16.60
CA ASN A 252 20.92 -24.49 16.30
C ASN A 252 20.06 -24.18 15.07
N SER A 253 20.43 -24.82 13.97
CA SER A 253 19.50 -25.22 12.92
C SER A 253 18.73 -26.45 13.43
N GLY A 254 17.63 -26.27 14.14
CA GLY A 254 16.73 -27.42 14.35
C GLY A 254 15.97 -27.64 15.65
N GLU A 255 15.85 -26.71 16.59
CA GLU A 255 14.95 -26.92 17.73
C GLU A 255 14.09 -25.71 18.05
N LYS A 256 12.77 -25.98 18.21
CA LYS A 256 11.74 -25.00 18.54
C LYS A 256 12.04 -24.32 19.87
N LEU A 257 12.26 -22.99 19.85
CA LEU A 257 12.35 -22.18 21.05
C LEU A 257 10.96 -21.82 21.58
N ASP A 258 10.75 -22.02 22.88
CA ASP A 258 9.61 -21.53 23.65
C ASP A 258 9.66 -20.02 23.76
N LEU A 259 9.09 -19.34 22.81
CA LEU A 259 8.80 -17.91 22.88
C LEU A 259 7.53 -17.69 23.73
N PRO A 260 7.41 -16.60 24.50
CA PRO A 260 6.17 -16.27 25.17
C PRO A 260 5.01 -16.25 24.18
N GLN A 261 3.92 -16.95 24.51
CA GLN A 261 2.80 -17.28 23.64
C GLN A 261 2.17 -16.04 22.94
N GLU A 262 2.25 -14.86 23.58
CA GLU A 262 1.77 -13.60 22.98
C GLU A 262 2.65 -13.06 21.84
N LEU A 263 3.93 -13.42 21.79
CA LEU A 263 4.82 -13.10 20.66
C LEU A 263 4.67 -14.12 19.52
N MET A 264 4.31 -15.37 19.85
CA MET A 264 3.96 -16.40 18.87
C MET A 264 2.61 -16.12 18.20
N ASP A 265 1.63 -15.58 18.94
CA ASP A 265 0.32 -15.21 18.39
C ASP A 265 0.41 -14.00 17.44
N LEU A 266 1.34 -13.09 17.67
CA LEU A 266 1.63 -11.99 16.75
C LEU A 266 2.36 -12.45 15.47
N ALA A 267 3.21 -13.46 15.58
CA ALA A 267 3.90 -14.06 14.43
C ALA A 267 2.96 -14.99 13.62
N SER A 268 2.06 -15.73 14.31
CA SER A 268 1.12 -16.64 13.65
C SER A 268 -0.11 -15.94 13.05
N GLN A 269 -0.44 -14.72 13.45
CA GLN A 269 -1.41 -13.89 12.75
C GLN A 269 -0.87 -13.32 11.42
N ALA A 270 0.46 -13.12 11.33
CA ALA A 270 1.11 -12.70 10.10
C ALA A 270 1.26 -13.84 9.07
N GLU A 271 1.28 -15.11 9.51
CA GLU A 271 1.36 -16.27 8.61
C GLU A 271 0.00 -16.74 8.08
N LYS A 272 -1.11 -16.34 8.67
CA LYS A 272 -2.46 -16.72 8.22
C LYS A 272 -3.00 -15.86 7.07
N ASP A 273 -2.40 -14.72 6.79
CA ASP A 273 -2.75 -13.84 5.66
C ASP A 273 -1.82 -14.01 4.44
N GLY A 274 -0.91 -14.99 4.46
CA GLY A 274 0.02 -15.31 3.37
C GLY A 274 -0.39 -16.59 2.64
N VAL A 275 -0.94 -16.39 1.45
CA VAL A 275 -1.35 -17.36 0.43
C VAL A 275 -0.30 -18.43 0.18
N SER A 276 -0.76 -19.68 0.16
CA SER A 276 -0.08 -20.86 -0.37
C SER A 276 0.11 -20.74 -1.89
N ASP A 277 1.35 -20.69 -2.35
CA ASP A 277 1.73 -21.10 -3.70
C ASP A 277 2.88 -22.10 -3.59
N GLU A 278 2.55 -23.38 -3.74
CA GLU A 278 3.52 -24.43 -4.03
C GLU A 278 3.80 -24.45 -5.54
N PRO A 279 5.06 -24.47 -5.97
CA PRO A 279 5.40 -24.78 -7.35
C PRO A 279 5.39 -26.30 -7.55
N SER A 280 4.52 -26.79 -8.41
CA SER A 280 4.53 -28.14 -8.93
C SER A 280 5.72 -28.31 -9.89
N ASP A 281 6.69 -29.11 -9.49
CA ASP A 281 7.74 -29.67 -10.35
C ASP A 281 7.12 -30.64 -11.37
N PRO A 282 7.56 -30.61 -12.63
CA PRO A 282 7.29 -31.69 -13.57
C PRO A 282 8.53 -32.60 -13.68
N GLU A 283 8.54 -33.71 -12.97
CA GLU A 283 9.45 -34.82 -13.31
C GLU A 283 8.84 -35.74 -14.38
N SER A 284 9.60 -35.78 -15.43
CA SER A 284 9.92 -36.90 -16.32
C SER A 284 9.16 -38.22 -16.18
N GLU A 285 8.61 -38.73 -17.27
CA GLU A 285 8.86 -40.10 -17.71
C GLU A 285 8.75 -40.27 -19.20
N THR A 286 9.91 -40.43 -19.82
CA THR A 286 10.16 -41.13 -21.08
C THR A 286 9.77 -42.58 -20.96
N LYS A 287 8.91 -43.12 -21.84
CA LYS A 287 9.03 -44.49 -22.33
C LYS A 287 8.61 -44.57 -23.78
N VAL A 288 9.56 -45.04 -24.52
CA VAL A 288 9.56 -45.62 -25.87
C VAL A 288 8.63 -46.86 -25.92
N GLU A 289 7.87 -47.03 -27.02
CA GLU A 289 7.78 -48.27 -27.80
C GLU A 289 6.61 -48.16 -28.81
N GLU A 290 7.00 -48.47 -30.00
CA GLU A 290 6.48 -48.93 -31.27
C GLU A 290 5.82 -47.94 -32.19
#